data_8dce7968d60d33efbe505fefd3e551f5
#
_entry.id   8dce7968d60d33efbe505fefd3e551f5
#
_cell.length_a   1.000
_cell.length_b   1.000
_cell.length_c   1.000
_cell.angle_alpha   90.00
_cell.angle_beta   90.00
_cell.angle_gamma   90.00
#
_symmetry.space_group_name_H-M   'P 1'
#
loop_
_entity.id
_entity.type
_entity.pdbx_description
1 polymer ?
#
loop_
_entity_poly.entity_id
_entity_poly.type
_entity_poly.pdbx_seq_one_letter_code
_entity_poly.pdbx_strand_id
1 'polypeptide(L)'
;MLVLRCFIGVGGIYVLLHADFLAAVQILVYSGAVAVIITLAVMLTKRDVMEETNPSNNNFKSSIAVVASFILLTLLAILATPWKIADNVINNSVELLADLMLTKFIIPFEVAAILLLAAMIGAIILAKGVNEE
;
A
#
# COMPACT_ATOMS: atom_id res chain seq x y z
N MET A 1 9.50 2.80 -12.07
CA MET A 1 10.58 1.95 -11.50
C MET A 1 10.83 2.16 -10.00
N LEU A 2 10.88 3.42 -9.49
CA LEU A 2 11.08 3.68 -8.04
C LEU A 2 9.94 3.12 -7.16
N VAL A 3 8.68 3.31 -7.56
CA VAL A 3 7.51 2.84 -6.81
C VAL A 3 7.53 1.32 -6.61
N LEU A 4 7.87 0.57 -7.65
CA LEU A 4 7.97 -0.89 -7.57
C LEU A 4 9.07 -1.33 -6.58
N ARG A 5 10.24 -0.65 -6.60
CA ARG A 5 11.32 -0.93 -5.65
C ARG A 5 10.92 -0.65 -4.21
N CYS A 6 10.16 0.42 -3.95
CA CYS A 6 9.62 0.72 -2.63
C CYS A 6 8.66 -0.39 -2.16
N PHE A 7 7.76 -0.86 -3.01
CA PHE A 7 6.83 -1.93 -2.65
C PHE A 7 7.53 -3.25 -2.35
N ILE A 8 8.55 -3.61 -3.12
CA ILE A 8 9.39 -4.80 -2.85
C ILE A 8 10.16 -4.62 -1.53
N GLY A 9 10.69 -3.42 -1.27
CA GLY A 9 11.38 -3.12 -0.02
C GLY A 9 10.50 -3.30 1.23
N VAL A 10 9.23 -2.85 1.16
CA VAL A 10 8.24 -3.08 2.22
C VAL A 10 7.96 -4.58 2.40
N GLY A 11 7.85 -5.33 1.31
CA GLY A 11 7.73 -6.80 1.37
C GLY A 11 8.90 -7.45 2.12
N GLY A 12 10.13 -6.99 1.87
CA GLY A 12 11.31 -7.44 2.59
C GLY A 12 11.26 -7.15 4.10
N ILE A 13 10.74 -5.98 4.48
CA ILE A 13 10.53 -5.64 5.90
C ILE A 13 9.53 -6.60 6.55
N TYR A 14 8.44 -6.96 5.88
CA TYR A 14 7.48 -7.93 6.40
C TYR A 14 8.09 -9.32 6.61
N VAL A 15 8.99 -9.76 5.72
CA VAL A 15 9.74 -11.02 5.91
C VAL A 15 10.61 -10.94 7.17
N LEU A 16 11.32 -9.82 7.38
CA LEU A 16 12.14 -9.62 8.58
C LEU A 16 11.32 -9.61 9.87
N LEU A 17 10.06 -9.21 9.81
CA LEU A 17 9.12 -9.22 10.93
C LEU A 17 8.42 -10.57 11.14
N HIS A 18 8.78 -11.61 10.39
CA HIS A 18 8.12 -12.92 10.40
C HIS A 18 6.60 -12.84 10.07
N ALA A 19 6.21 -11.83 9.26
CA ALA A 19 4.85 -11.62 8.81
C ALA A 19 4.67 -12.18 7.39
N ASP A 20 4.84 -13.49 7.23
CA ASP A 20 4.93 -14.17 5.92
C ASP A 20 3.70 -13.94 5.04
N PHE A 21 2.49 -13.98 5.63
CA PHE A 21 1.25 -13.71 4.90
C PHE A 21 1.22 -12.27 4.37
N LEU A 22 1.61 -11.28 5.17
CA LEU A 22 1.66 -9.88 4.76
C LEU A 22 2.71 -9.66 3.67
N ALA A 23 3.86 -10.32 3.76
CA ALA A 23 4.88 -10.26 2.73
C ALA A 23 4.37 -10.79 1.39
N ALA A 24 3.69 -11.93 1.39
CA ALA A 24 3.09 -12.50 0.18
C ALA A 24 2.02 -11.57 -0.43
N VAL A 25 1.12 -11.02 0.37
CA VAL A 25 0.09 -10.08 -0.08
C VAL A 25 0.71 -8.79 -0.60
N GLN A 26 1.75 -8.27 0.05
CA GLN A 26 2.46 -7.06 -0.39
C GLN A 26 3.04 -7.25 -1.80
N ILE A 27 3.65 -8.38 -2.08
CA ILE A 27 4.23 -8.65 -3.39
C ILE A 27 3.14 -8.89 -4.44
N LEU A 28 2.14 -9.71 -4.15
CA LEU A 28 1.10 -10.05 -5.11
C LEU A 28 0.19 -8.86 -5.43
N VAL A 29 -0.28 -8.15 -4.42
CA VAL A 29 -1.25 -7.06 -4.59
C VAL A 29 -0.56 -5.75 -4.91
N TYR A 30 0.38 -5.29 -4.06
CA TYR A 30 1.00 -3.97 -4.26
C TYR A 30 2.02 -3.96 -5.38
N SER A 31 2.93 -4.94 -5.44
CA SER A 31 3.93 -4.99 -6.52
C SER A 31 3.33 -5.54 -7.82
N GLY A 32 2.36 -6.43 -7.75
CA GLY A 32 1.67 -6.97 -8.92
C GLY A 32 0.58 -6.05 -9.45
N ALA A 33 -0.55 -5.95 -8.76
CA ALA A 33 -1.73 -5.26 -9.27
C ALA A 33 -1.61 -3.73 -9.18
N VAL A 34 -1.30 -3.18 -8.00
CA VAL A 34 -1.31 -1.72 -7.78
C VAL A 34 -0.22 -1.01 -8.56
N ALA A 35 1.00 -1.58 -8.61
CA ALA A 35 2.09 -1.00 -9.41
C ALA A 35 1.77 -0.96 -10.90
N VAL A 36 1.08 -1.96 -11.43
CA VAL A 36 0.62 -1.98 -12.82
C VAL A 36 -0.40 -0.88 -13.08
N ILE A 37 -1.40 -0.72 -12.19
CA ILE A 37 -2.41 0.34 -12.32
C ILE A 37 -1.76 1.73 -12.29
N ILE A 38 -0.83 1.96 -11.36
CA ILE A 38 -0.10 3.25 -11.28
C ILE A 38 0.71 3.49 -12.55
N THR A 39 1.39 2.47 -13.06
CA THR A 39 2.20 2.58 -14.29
C THR A 39 1.33 2.93 -15.48
N LEU A 40 0.18 2.27 -15.65
CA LEU A 40 -0.78 2.58 -16.71
C LEU A 40 -1.37 3.99 -16.54
N ALA A 41 -1.72 4.39 -15.33
CA ALA A 41 -2.25 5.72 -15.06
C ALA A 41 -1.24 6.82 -15.46
N VAL A 42 0.03 6.65 -15.07
CA VAL A 42 1.10 7.60 -15.45
C VAL A 42 1.35 7.61 -16.96
N MET A 43 1.27 6.45 -17.61
CA MET A 43 1.47 6.32 -19.05
C MET A 43 0.33 6.98 -19.87
N LEU A 44 -0.91 6.94 -19.34
CA LEU A 44 -2.09 7.55 -19.98
C LEU A 44 -2.23 9.04 -19.68
N THR A 45 -1.54 9.58 -18.68
CA THR A 45 -1.60 10.99 -18.30
C THR A 45 -0.68 11.81 -19.20
N LYS A 46 -1.23 12.81 -19.91
CA LYS A 46 -0.46 13.73 -20.76
C LYS A 46 0.47 14.59 -19.90
N ARG A 47 1.73 14.69 -20.33
CA ARG A 47 2.80 15.43 -19.65
C ARG A 47 2.71 16.96 -19.81
N ASP A 48 1.93 17.44 -20.78
CA ASP A 48 1.90 18.85 -21.18
C ASP A 48 1.36 19.83 -20.12
N VAL A 49 0.66 19.33 -19.09
CA VAL A 49 -0.01 20.21 -18.10
C VAL A 49 0.91 20.56 -16.92
N MET A 50 2.08 19.94 -16.79
CA MET A 50 2.94 20.15 -15.62
C MET A 50 3.86 21.36 -15.69
N GLU A 51 4.17 21.88 -16.88
CA GLU A 51 5.07 23.03 -17.02
C GLU A 51 4.41 24.40 -16.69
N GLU A 52 3.07 24.50 -16.80
CA GLU A 52 2.34 25.76 -16.58
C GLU A 52 1.82 25.95 -15.16
N THR A 53 1.77 24.90 -14.31
CA THR A 53 1.05 24.93 -13.04
C THR A 53 1.90 24.99 -11.77
N ASN A 54 3.22 25.13 -11.87
CA ASN A 54 4.07 25.19 -10.68
C ASN A 54 4.81 26.53 -10.54
N PRO A 55 4.10 27.62 -10.13
CA PRO A 55 4.80 28.85 -9.79
C PRO A 55 5.77 28.54 -8.62
N SER A 56 7.01 28.95 -8.76
CA SER A 56 8.06 28.82 -7.76
C SER A 56 7.53 29.21 -6.38
N ASN A 57 7.51 28.26 -5.44
CA ASN A 57 7.05 28.52 -4.09
C ASN A 57 8.01 29.47 -3.36
N ASN A 58 7.60 30.73 -3.24
CA ASN A 58 8.38 31.80 -2.58
C ASN A 58 8.59 31.55 -1.07
N ASN A 59 7.87 30.57 -0.48
CA ASN A 59 7.92 30.22 0.94
C ASN A 59 8.79 29.00 1.27
N PHE A 60 9.78 28.71 0.42
CA PHE A 60 10.67 27.53 0.56
C PHE A 60 11.32 27.42 1.96
N LYS A 61 11.78 28.55 2.52
CA LYS A 61 12.39 28.57 3.85
C LYS A 61 11.39 28.21 4.96
N SER A 62 10.17 28.71 4.87
CA SER A 62 9.09 28.41 5.81
C SER A 62 8.67 26.94 5.72
N SER A 63 8.60 26.39 4.52
CA SER A 63 8.27 24.97 4.31
C SER A 63 9.32 24.03 4.90
N ILE A 64 10.60 24.37 4.76
CA ILE A 64 11.70 23.61 5.39
C ILE A 64 11.59 23.63 6.90
N ALA A 65 11.30 24.78 7.50
CA ALA A 65 11.17 24.90 8.97
C ALA A 65 10.03 24.02 9.49
N VAL A 66 8.88 24.01 8.82
CA VAL A 66 7.73 23.16 9.19
C VAL A 66 8.07 21.67 9.08
N VAL A 67 8.68 21.25 7.98
CA VAL A 67 9.06 19.85 7.78
C VAL A 67 10.11 19.41 8.80
N ALA A 68 11.13 20.24 9.05
CA ALA A 68 12.17 19.96 10.04
C ALA A 68 11.61 19.85 11.45
N SER A 69 10.66 20.71 11.84
CA SER A 69 10.01 20.63 13.16
C SER A 69 9.18 19.36 13.29
N PHE A 70 8.47 18.94 12.23
CA PHE A 70 7.69 17.72 12.23
C PHE A 70 8.58 16.47 12.36
N ILE A 71 9.68 16.42 11.61
CA ILE A 71 10.66 15.31 11.71
C ILE A 71 11.26 15.27 13.12
N LEU A 72 11.64 16.42 13.69
CA LEU A 72 12.20 16.50 15.03
C LEU A 72 11.22 15.99 16.09
N LEU A 73 9.96 16.43 16.05
CA LEU A 73 8.91 15.96 16.96
C LEU A 73 8.67 14.47 16.85
N THR A 74 8.62 13.93 15.63
CA THR A 74 8.45 12.50 15.39
C THR A 74 9.62 11.70 15.94
N LEU A 75 10.85 12.17 15.71
CA LEU A 75 12.06 11.53 16.22
C LEU A 75 12.10 11.54 17.76
N LEU A 76 11.77 12.67 18.38
CA LEU A 76 11.67 12.78 19.84
C LEU A 76 10.61 11.84 20.42
N ALA A 77 9.44 11.73 19.78
CA ALA A 77 8.39 10.79 20.18
C ALA A 77 8.86 9.33 20.12
N ILE A 78 9.56 8.95 19.04
CA ILE A 78 10.11 7.61 18.89
C ILE A 78 11.15 7.30 19.97
N LEU A 79 12.06 8.22 20.23
CA LEU A 79 13.13 8.04 21.22
C LEU A 79 12.61 8.06 22.67
N ALA A 80 11.55 8.85 22.95
CA ALA A 80 10.95 8.94 24.27
C ALA A 80 10.01 7.77 24.61
N THR A 81 9.58 6.99 23.61
CA THR A 81 8.66 5.87 23.83
C THR A 81 9.40 4.66 24.36
N PRO A 82 9.05 4.09 25.54
CA PRO A 82 9.62 2.85 26.03
C PRO A 82 9.05 1.67 25.24
N TRP A 83 9.76 1.24 24.20
CA TRP A 83 9.37 0.09 23.40
C TRP A 83 9.47 -1.20 24.21
N LYS A 84 8.31 -1.79 24.55
CA LYS A 84 8.29 -3.13 25.13
C LYS A 84 8.40 -4.14 24.00
N ILE A 85 9.52 -4.81 23.88
CA ILE A 85 9.70 -5.93 22.97
C ILE A 85 8.86 -7.08 23.53
N ALA A 86 7.84 -7.51 22.79
CA ALA A 86 7.08 -8.70 23.15
C ALA A 86 7.91 -9.93 22.80
N ASP A 87 8.27 -10.72 23.81
CA ASP A 87 9.04 -11.96 23.63
C ASP A 87 8.25 -13.09 22.92
N ASN A 88 6.96 -12.88 22.68
CA ASN A 88 6.12 -13.88 22.03
C ASN A 88 6.17 -13.74 20.52
N VAL A 89 7.12 -14.40 19.88
CA VAL A 89 7.08 -14.67 18.45
C VAL A 89 5.94 -15.68 18.21
N ILE A 90 4.87 -15.22 17.56
CA ILE A 90 3.76 -16.10 17.16
C ILE A 90 4.27 -16.97 16.01
N ASN A 91 4.75 -18.17 16.32
CA ASN A 91 5.38 -19.07 15.36
C ASN A 91 4.46 -19.61 14.26
N ASN A 92 3.12 -19.45 14.39
CA ASN A 92 2.13 -19.94 13.41
C ASN A 92 1.16 -18.83 13.01
N SER A 93 1.68 -17.70 12.58
CA SER A 93 0.87 -16.52 12.25
C SER A 93 -0.16 -16.77 11.12
N VAL A 94 0.19 -17.61 10.15
CA VAL A 94 -0.69 -17.93 9.00
C VAL A 94 -1.85 -18.83 9.43
N GLU A 95 -1.58 -19.86 10.23
CA GLU A 95 -2.59 -20.79 10.74
C GLU A 95 -3.58 -20.08 11.67
N LEU A 96 -3.08 -19.27 12.59
CA LEU A 96 -3.90 -18.45 13.48
C LEU A 96 -4.77 -17.45 12.70
N LEU A 97 -4.21 -16.83 11.67
CA LEU A 97 -4.93 -15.90 10.81
C LEU A 97 -6.07 -16.61 10.06
N ALA A 98 -5.80 -17.80 9.50
CA ALA A 98 -6.80 -18.60 8.81
C ALA A 98 -7.95 -19.00 9.74
N ASP A 99 -7.66 -19.47 10.95
CA ASP A 99 -8.67 -19.80 11.95
C ASP A 99 -9.52 -18.59 12.34
N LEU A 100 -8.90 -17.45 12.61
CA LEU A 100 -9.61 -16.21 12.94
C LEU A 100 -10.50 -15.71 11.78
N MET A 101 -10.05 -15.83 10.54
CA MET A 101 -10.84 -15.43 9.36
C MET A 101 -12.05 -16.33 9.13
N LEU A 102 -11.92 -17.63 9.40
CA LEU A 102 -13.00 -18.59 9.20
C LEU A 102 -13.94 -18.73 10.40
N THR A 103 -13.58 -18.18 11.56
CA THR A 103 -14.42 -18.22 12.77
C THR A 103 -14.94 -16.84 13.15
N LYS A 104 -14.08 -16.00 13.71
CA LYS A 104 -14.47 -14.70 14.27
C LYS A 104 -14.77 -13.65 13.21
N PHE A 105 -14.04 -13.68 12.09
CA PHE A 105 -14.11 -12.70 11.00
C PHE A 105 -14.73 -13.27 9.71
N ILE A 106 -15.62 -14.25 9.84
CA ILE A 106 -16.26 -14.92 8.70
C ILE A 106 -17.08 -13.94 7.84
N ILE A 107 -17.82 -13.02 8.46
CA ILE A 107 -18.65 -12.04 7.74
C ILE A 107 -17.79 -11.07 6.92
N PRO A 108 -16.77 -10.38 7.47
CA PRO A 108 -15.85 -9.58 6.67
C PRO A 108 -15.15 -10.36 5.56
N PHE A 109 -14.80 -11.61 5.79
CA PHE A 109 -14.18 -12.48 4.79
C PHE A 109 -15.12 -12.76 3.62
N GLU A 110 -16.39 -13.09 3.90
CA GLU A 110 -17.41 -13.33 2.87
C GLU A 110 -17.71 -12.07 2.05
N VAL A 111 -17.81 -10.91 2.71
CA VAL A 111 -18.00 -9.62 2.01
C VAL A 111 -16.81 -9.31 1.11
N ALA A 112 -15.59 -9.56 1.54
CA ALA A 112 -14.40 -9.38 0.72
C ALA A 112 -14.41 -10.30 -0.52
N ALA A 113 -14.86 -11.54 -0.39
CA ALA A 113 -15.01 -12.45 -1.53
C ALA A 113 -16.02 -11.94 -2.56
N ILE A 114 -17.16 -11.44 -2.11
CA ILE A 114 -18.19 -10.83 -2.99
C ILE A 114 -17.63 -9.59 -3.70
N LEU A 115 -16.88 -8.74 -2.99
CA LEU A 115 -16.24 -7.56 -3.58
C LEU A 115 -15.21 -7.94 -4.65
N LEU A 116 -14.41 -8.99 -4.43
CA LEU A 116 -13.46 -9.49 -5.41
C LEU A 116 -14.16 -10.02 -6.66
N LEU A 117 -15.26 -10.75 -6.50
CA LEU A 117 -16.08 -11.22 -7.64
C LEU A 117 -16.67 -10.05 -8.42
N ALA A 118 -17.23 -9.05 -7.74
CA ALA A 118 -17.79 -7.86 -8.39
C ALA A 118 -16.71 -7.08 -9.15
N ALA A 119 -15.52 -6.91 -8.55
CA ALA A 119 -14.40 -6.25 -9.20
C ALA A 119 -13.91 -7.00 -10.45
N MET A 120 -13.85 -8.34 -10.38
CA MET A 120 -13.46 -9.18 -11.51
C MET A 120 -14.46 -9.08 -12.66
N ILE A 121 -15.77 -9.16 -12.37
CA ILE A 121 -16.82 -9.00 -13.37
C ILE A 121 -16.76 -7.60 -13.99
N GLY A 122 -16.61 -6.55 -13.18
CA GLY A 122 -16.46 -5.18 -13.66
C GLY A 122 -15.25 -5.00 -14.58
N ALA A 123 -14.11 -5.57 -14.22
CA ALA A 123 -12.91 -5.52 -15.05
C ALA A 123 -13.11 -6.23 -16.40
N ILE A 124 -13.78 -7.38 -16.42
CA ILE A 124 -14.07 -8.13 -17.67
C ILE A 124 -15.00 -7.33 -18.57
N ILE A 125 -16.05 -6.71 -18.01
CA ILE A 125 -16.99 -5.91 -18.80
C ILE A 125 -16.29 -4.70 -19.43
N LEU A 126 -15.46 -3.99 -18.66
CA LEU A 126 -14.69 -2.85 -19.16
C LEU A 126 -13.65 -3.27 -20.22
N ALA A 127 -12.99 -4.41 -20.03
CA ALA A 127 -11.98 -4.89 -20.96
C ALA A 127 -12.58 -5.43 -22.27
N LYS A 128 -13.82 -5.95 -22.25
CA LYS A 128 -14.47 -6.49 -23.44
C LYS A 128 -14.84 -5.41 -24.47
N GLY A 129 -14.98 -4.14 -24.02
CA GLY A 129 -15.45 -3.06 -24.89
C GLY A 129 -16.91 -3.27 -25.34
N VAL A 130 -17.62 -2.18 -25.53
CA VAL A 130 -18.91 -2.24 -26.24
C VAL A 130 -18.55 -2.29 -27.73
N ASN A 131 -18.74 -3.45 -28.38
CA ASN A 131 -18.82 -3.50 -29.82
C ASN A 131 -20.16 -2.84 -30.16
N GLU A 132 -20.14 -1.53 -30.39
CA GLU A 132 -21.23 -0.87 -31.07
C GLU A 132 -21.17 -1.33 -32.55
N GLU A 133 -22.12 -2.17 -32.95
CA GLU A 133 -22.49 -2.36 -34.35
C GLU A 133 -23.22 -1.11 -34.88
#